data_18abe99734fb11d3ba86a7810568ffc7
#
_entry.id   18abe99734fb11d3ba86a7810568ffc7
#
_cell.length_a   1.000
_cell.length_b   1.000
_cell.length_c   1.000
_cell.angle_alpha   90.00
_cell.angle_beta   90.00
_cell.angle_gamma   90.00
#
_symmetry.space_group_name_H-M   'P 1'
#
loop_
_entity.id
_entity.type
_entity.pdbx_description
1 polymer ?
#
loop_
_entity_poly.entity_id
_entity_poly.type
_entity_poly.pdbx_seq_one_letter_code
_entity_poly.pdbx_strand_id
1 'polypeptide(L)'
;MFSLLIFALLQLQPMQMLREDPDRAGVNTHPYEFKEMQVTPAPKGYKPVYISHYGRHGSRTNWHISNYTYVIDILEKADSAGILTPEGEELLQEARVVAEVHHGANGHLTRLGEKEHRMIAERMYKTYPGVFRKGSGLVRVESSTVHRCQVSMANFVGELIRLQPGLQFEIDSDDVIMSYISNGTSKEQKEASAVMLEPLKHVQTDTVKVMASLFTDPQAARQFVRNADKFQTKIWEVARIARSSGVETNVYRHLPEDVIYKWWDYSNRELYIRHGNSVEFGKERMKNTEPLVNDIVAKADEALASGHYAADLKFGHDYPIMALVGYLHLSGVGERLSFDEIPQKWNDPMNIPFASNLQMIFYKSHKSPDVLVKFVYNDKERTIADLEAASGVYYKWEDVKKFIDERK
;
A
#
# COMPACT_ATOMS: atom_id res chain seq x y z
N MET A 1 -24.74 8.92 -27.74
CA MET A 1 -24.17 7.64 -28.18
C MET A 1 -22.64 7.56 -28.02
N PHE A 2 -21.86 8.53 -28.49
CA PHE A 2 -20.39 8.54 -28.30
C PHE A 2 -19.94 8.52 -26.83
N SER A 3 -20.61 9.26 -25.94
CA SER A 3 -20.26 9.33 -24.52
C SER A 3 -20.48 8.00 -23.77
N LEU A 4 -21.54 7.25 -24.11
CA LEU A 4 -21.82 5.93 -23.55
C LEU A 4 -20.82 4.86 -24.03
N LEU A 5 -20.37 4.93 -25.27
CA LEU A 5 -19.37 4.03 -25.83
C LEU A 5 -17.97 4.26 -25.19
N ILE A 6 -17.60 5.51 -24.96
CA ILE A 6 -16.34 5.86 -24.27
C ILE A 6 -16.39 5.40 -22.81
N PHE A 7 -17.51 5.58 -22.13
CA PHE A 7 -17.68 5.12 -20.75
C PHE A 7 -17.60 3.58 -20.64
N ALA A 8 -18.21 2.85 -21.57
CA ALA A 8 -18.12 1.39 -21.63
C ALA A 8 -16.69 0.90 -21.92
N LEU A 9 -15.94 1.58 -22.81
CA LEU A 9 -14.55 1.24 -23.12
C LEU A 9 -13.61 1.52 -21.95
N LEU A 10 -13.85 2.57 -21.17
CA LEU A 10 -13.06 2.91 -19.98
C LEU A 10 -13.27 1.91 -18.83
N GLN A 11 -14.44 1.27 -18.72
CA GLN A 11 -14.69 0.22 -17.74
C GLN A 11 -14.08 -1.14 -18.14
N LEU A 12 -13.78 -1.36 -19.41
CA LEU A 12 -13.26 -2.64 -19.89
C LEU A 12 -11.83 -2.93 -19.37
N GLN A 13 -10.97 -1.93 -19.22
CA GLN A 13 -9.60 -2.11 -18.76
C GLN A 13 -9.50 -2.62 -17.31
N PRO A 14 -10.17 -2.01 -16.31
CA PRO A 14 -10.19 -2.52 -14.95
C PRO A 14 -10.81 -3.92 -14.84
N MET A 15 -11.89 -4.19 -15.55
CA MET A 15 -12.52 -5.51 -15.56
C MET A 15 -11.60 -6.59 -16.12
N GLN A 16 -10.86 -6.29 -17.19
CA GLN A 16 -9.90 -7.23 -17.76
C GLN A 16 -8.76 -7.52 -16.77
N MET A 17 -8.22 -6.49 -16.11
CA MET A 17 -7.20 -6.64 -15.08
C MET A 17 -7.66 -7.56 -13.94
N LEU A 18 -8.91 -7.40 -13.46
CA LEU A 18 -9.49 -8.23 -12.39
C LEU A 18 -9.79 -9.67 -12.83
N ARG A 19 -10.07 -9.90 -14.12
CA ARG A 19 -10.22 -11.27 -14.68
C ARG A 19 -8.88 -11.99 -14.78
N GLU A 20 -7.81 -11.26 -15.13
CA GLU A 20 -6.46 -11.82 -15.23
C GLU A 20 -5.89 -12.15 -13.84
N ASP A 21 -6.17 -11.32 -12.84
CA ASP A 21 -5.72 -11.50 -11.46
C ASP A 21 -6.76 -10.93 -10.47
N PRO A 22 -7.72 -11.73 -9.99
CA PRO A 22 -8.74 -11.29 -9.04
C PRO A 22 -8.20 -10.76 -7.70
N ASP A 23 -6.99 -11.18 -7.29
CA ASP A 23 -6.35 -10.68 -6.07
C ASP A 23 -6.08 -9.16 -6.14
N ARG A 24 -6.02 -8.59 -7.33
CA ARG A 24 -5.91 -7.14 -7.54
C ARG A 24 -7.12 -6.37 -7.02
N ALA A 25 -8.26 -7.03 -6.85
CA ALA A 25 -9.42 -6.43 -6.20
C ALA A 25 -9.17 -6.09 -4.72
N GLY A 26 -8.15 -6.66 -4.10
CA GLY A 26 -7.73 -6.33 -2.74
C GLY A 26 -7.14 -4.91 -2.58
N VAL A 27 -6.78 -4.25 -3.67
CA VAL A 27 -6.18 -2.89 -3.71
C VAL A 27 -5.01 -2.76 -2.72
N ASN A 28 -5.20 -2.07 -1.60
CA ASN A 28 -4.17 -1.87 -0.57
C ASN A 28 -3.96 -3.08 0.36
N THR A 29 -4.67 -4.18 0.17
CA THR A 29 -4.43 -5.43 0.92
C THR A 29 -3.68 -6.48 0.11
N HIS A 30 -3.24 -6.12 -1.10
CA HIS A 30 -2.39 -6.95 -1.91
C HIS A 30 -0.97 -7.05 -1.31
N PRO A 31 -0.33 -8.22 -1.24
CA PRO A 31 1.07 -8.36 -0.82
C PRO A 31 2.04 -7.64 -1.75
N TYR A 32 3.24 -7.36 -1.24
CA TYR A 32 4.30 -6.76 -2.05
C TYR A 32 4.81 -7.76 -3.10
N GLU A 33 4.75 -7.35 -4.35
CA GLU A 33 5.33 -8.13 -5.45
C GLU A 33 6.74 -7.65 -5.77
N PHE A 34 7.71 -8.50 -5.48
CA PHE A 34 9.11 -8.23 -5.81
C PHE A 34 9.36 -8.39 -7.31
N LYS A 35 9.65 -7.29 -7.98
CA LYS A 35 10.04 -7.27 -9.41
C LYS A 35 11.54 -7.04 -9.54
N GLU A 36 12.08 -7.32 -10.71
CA GLU A 36 13.46 -6.96 -11.03
C GLU A 36 13.62 -5.44 -10.99
N MET A 37 14.61 -4.97 -10.24
CA MET A 37 14.92 -3.54 -10.16
C MET A 37 15.78 -3.14 -11.36
N GLN A 38 15.29 -2.19 -12.14
CA GLN A 38 16.13 -1.49 -13.12
C GLN A 38 16.78 -0.30 -12.42
N VAL A 39 18.10 -0.33 -12.30
CA VAL A 39 18.85 0.73 -11.64
C VAL A 39 19.64 1.52 -12.68
N THR A 40 19.22 2.74 -12.96
CA THR A 40 19.96 3.67 -13.81
C THR A 40 21.33 3.96 -13.17
N PRO A 41 22.45 3.77 -13.90
CA PRO A 41 23.77 4.07 -13.38
C PRO A 41 23.91 5.54 -12.94
N ALA A 42 24.66 5.76 -11.86
CA ALA A 42 24.91 7.12 -11.39
C ALA A 42 25.73 7.92 -12.44
N PRO A 43 25.49 9.23 -12.55
CA PRO A 43 26.32 10.10 -13.39
C PRO A 43 27.80 9.97 -13.02
N LYS A 44 28.68 10.15 -14.01
CA LYS A 44 30.13 9.93 -13.85
C LYS A 44 30.71 10.70 -12.67
N GLY A 45 31.31 9.96 -11.75
CA GLY A 45 31.96 10.51 -10.55
C GLY A 45 31.04 10.65 -9.33
N TYR A 46 29.73 10.42 -9.46
CA TYR A 46 28.80 10.39 -8.34
C TYR A 46 28.73 9.01 -7.71
N LYS A 47 28.63 9.00 -6.38
CA LYS A 47 28.45 7.77 -5.58
C LYS A 47 27.31 7.96 -4.58
N PRO A 48 26.53 6.91 -4.30
CA PRO A 48 25.50 6.98 -3.28
C PRO A 48 26.16 7.16 -1.90
N VAL A 49 25.61 8.08 -1.09
CA VAL A 49 26.16 8.44 0.22
C VAL A 49 25.17 8.35 1.36
N TYR A 50 23.85 8.45 1.06
CA TYR A 50 22.80 8.46 2.06
C TYR A 50 21.47 8.00 1.43
N ILE A 51 20.60 7.37 2.25
CA ILE A 51 19.26 6.94 1.86
C ILE A 51 18.24 7.44 2.88
N SER A 52 17.19 8.13 2.40
CA SER A 52 15.98 8.38 3.17
C SER A 52 14.88 7.43 2.70
N HIS A 53 14.26 6.70 3.62
CA HIS A 53 13.25 5.68 3.34
C HIS A 53 11.99 5.94 4.15
N TYR A 54 10.84 5.84 3.50
CA TYR A 54 9.54 5.71 4.16
C TYR A 54 8.86 4.42 3.68
N GLY A 55 8.56 3.50 4.61
CA GLY A 55 7.90 2.23 4.33
C GLY A 55 6.56 2.09 5.03
N ARG A 56 5.56 1.57 4.32
CA ARG A 56 4.32 1.06 4.88
C ARG A 56 4.60 -0.27 5.59
N HIS A 57 3.88 -0.59 6.68
CA HIS A 57 3.93 -1.92 7.28
C HIS A 57 3.62 -3.04 6.26
N GLY A 58 4.13 -4.23 6.50
CA GLY A 58 3.94 -5.40 5.64
C GLY A 58 2.54 -6.02 5.72
N SER A 59 2.37 -7.13 5.02
CA SER A 59 1.17 -7.96 5.01
C SER A 59 0.68 -8.29 6.42
N ARG A 60 -0.63 -8.18 6.64
CA ARG A 60 -1.27 -8.31 7.95
C ARG A 60 -2.58 -9.07 7.88
N THR A 61 -3.08 -9.50 9.03
CA THR A 61 -4.43 -10.05 9.19
C THR A 61 -5.51 -8.96 9.06
N ASN A 62 -6.76 -9.36 8.91
CA ASN A 62 -7.89 -8.43 8.89
C ASN A 62 -8.01 -7.67 10.24
N TRP A 63 -8.75 -6.56 10.23
CA TRP A 63 -9.02 -5.75 11.41
C TRP A 63 -9.95 -6.43 12.43
N HIS A 64 -10.85 -7.29 11.96
CA HIS A 64 -11.87 -7.92 12.78
C HIS A 64 -12.02 -9.41 12.41
N ILE A 65 -11.87 -10.28 13.36
CA ILE A 65 -12.14 -11.70 13.20
C ILE A 65 -13.58 -11.98 12.74
N SER A 66 -14.51 -11.11 13.12
CA SER A 66 -15.92 -11.20 12.70
C SER A 66 -16.15 -11.16 11.18
N ASN A 67 -15.16 -10.71 10.39
CA ASN A 67 -15.26 -10.78 8.93
C ASN A 67 -15.19 -12.21 8.43
N TYR A 68 -14.43 -13.06 9.11
CA TYR A 68 -14.33 -14.50 8.79
C TYR A 68 -15.46 -15.29 9.45
N THR A 69 -15.67 -15.11 10.76
CA THR A 69 -16.65 -15.92 11.51
C THR A 69 -18.07 -15.72 11.00
N TYR A 70 -18.42 -14.53 10.46
CA TYR A 70 -19.73 -14.30 9.86
C TYR A 70 -19.99 -15.23 8.66
N VAL A 71 -18.99 -15.44 7.81
CA VAL A 71 -19.10 -16.33 6.64
C VAL A 71 -19.11 -17.78 7.11
N ILE A 72 -18.17 -18.14 8.00
CA ILE A 72 -18.04 -19.49 8.54
C ILE A 72 -19.32 -19.92 9.27
N ASP A 73 -19.86 -19.12 10.18
CA ASP A 73 -21.06 -19.43 10.95
C ASP A 73 -22.30 -19.70 10.07
N ILE A 74 -22.42 -18.97 8.95
CA ILE A 74 -23.53 -19.17 8.00
C ILE A 74 -23.33 -20.48 7.27
N LEU A 75 -22.14 -20.74 6.75
CA LEU A 75 -21.86 -21.95 5.97
C LEU A 75 -21.92 -23.20 6.83
N GLU A 76 -21.45 -23.17 8.09
CA GLU A 76 -21.57 -24.28 9.04
C GLU A 76 -23.02 -24.65 9.36
N LYS A 77 -23.90 -23.66 9.50
CA LYS A 77 -25.34 -23.90 9.69
C LYS A 77 -25.97 -24.52 8.45
N ALA A 78 -25.59 -24.07 7.26
CA ALA A 78 -26.07 -24.62 6.02
C ALA A 78 -25.54 -26.04 5.77
N ASP A 79 -24.30 -26.32 6.11
CA ASP A 79 -23.68 -27.64 6.07
C ASP A 79 -24.43 -28.61 7.01
N SER A 80 -24.67 -28.20 8.26
CA SER A 80 -25.46 -28.98 9.23
C SER A 80 -26.88 -29.25 8.78
N ALA A 81 -27.45 -28.39 7.94
CA ALA A 81 -28.76 -28.57 7.33
C ALA A 81 -28.72 -29.39 6.02
N GLY A 82 -27.55 -29.79 5.55
CA GLY A 82 -27.37 -30.57 4.32
C GLY A 82 -27.72 -29.78 3.05
N ILE A 83 -27.57 -28.46 3.05
CA ILE A 83 -27.93 -27.59 1.90
C ILE A 83 -26.75 -26.85 1.28
N LEU A 84 -25.52 -27.19 1.61
CA LEU A 84 -24.36 -26.68 0.86
C LEU A 84 -24.21 -27.39 -0.49
N THR A 85 -23.73 -26.64 -1.46
CA THR A 85 -23.15 -27.22 -2.69
C THR A 85 -21.69 -27.60 -2.42
N PRO A 86 -21.04 -28.40 -3.29
CA PRO A 86 -19.59 -28.62 -3.21
C PRO A 86 -18.79 -27.30 -3.21
N GLU A 87 -19.23 -26.28 -3.95
CA GLU A 87 -18.63 -24.95 -3.95
C GLU A 87 -18.79 -24.23 -2.60
N GLY A 88 -19.93 -24.38 -1.93
CA GLY A 88 -20.18 -23.87 -0.59
C GLY A 88 -19.28 -24.56 0.47
N GLU A 89 -19.07 -25.86 0.34
CA GLU A 89 -18.15 -26.63 1.20
C GLU A 89 -16.69 -26.16 1.01
N GLU A 90 -16.26 -25.92 -0.23
CA GLU A 90 -14.93 -25.39 -0.55
C GLU A 90 -14.73 -24.01 0.05
N LEU A 91 -15.68 -23.09 -0.12
CA LEU A 91 -15.62 -21.75 0.50
C LEU A 91 -15.53 -21.82 2.02
N LEU A 92 -16.27 -22.74 2.66
CA LEU A 92 -16.18 -22.94 4.11
C LEU A 92 -14.77 -23.33 4.54
N GLN A 93 -14.13 -24.28 3.83
CA GLN A 93 -12.77 -24.70 4.13
C GLN A 93 -11.75 -23.58 3.92
N GLU A 94 -11.84 -22.85 2.81
CA GLU A 94 -10.96 -21.71 2.53
C GLU A 94 -11.11 -20.60 3.56
N ALA A 95 -12.34 -20.25 3.95
CA ALA A 95 -12.59 -19.25 4.99
C ALA A 95 -12.01 -19.67 6.36
N ARG A 96 -12.09 -20.95 6.73
CA ARG A 96 -11.49 -21.50 7.94
C ARG A 96 -9.97 -21.39 7.92
N VAL A 97 -9.31 -21.75 6.82
CA VAL A 97 -7.86 -21.66 6.68
C VAL A 97 -7.37 -20.22 6.82
N VAL A 98 -8.07 -19.25 6.20
CA VAL A 98 -7.73 -17.83 6.37
C VAL A 98 -7.97 -17.34 7.80
N ALA A 99 -9.06 -17.76 8.42
CA ALA A 99 -9.38 -17.39 9.82
C ALA A 99 -8.39 -17.96 10.83
N GLU A 100 -7.84 -19.16 10.58
CA GLU A 100 -6.83 -19.78 11.43
C GLU A 100 -5.55 -18.94 11.52
N VAL A 101 -5.09 -18.36 10.40
CA VAL A 101 -3.95 -17.44 10.40
C VAL A 101 -4.23 -16.21 11.26
N HIS A 102 -5.46 -15.72 11.24
CA HIS A 102 -5.85 -14.56 12.05
C HIS A 102 -5.75 -14.85 13.57
N HIS A 103 -6.26 -15.97 14.01
CA HIS A 103 -6.20 -16.47 15.41
C HIS A 103 -6.33 -15.36 16.48
N GLY A 104 -7.29 -14.44 16.32
CA GLY A 104 -7.54 -13.33 17.24
C GLY A 104 -6.55 -12.14 17.11
N ALA A 105 -5.56 -12.21 16.24
CA ALA A 105 -4.55 -11.17 16.05
C ALA A 105 -5.03 -10.08 15.07
N ASN A 106 -5.96 -9.23 15.50
CA ASN A 106 -6.56 -8.17 14.70
C ASN A 106 -5.52 -7.18 14.15
N GLY A 107 -5.36 -7.13 12.82
CA GLY A 107 -4.46 -6.20 12.14
C GLY A 107 -2.97 -6.39 12.45
N HIS A 108 -2.58 -7.59 12.92
CA HIS A 108 -1.20 -7.93 13.21
C HIS A 108 -0.45 -8.32 11.94
N LEU A 109 0.85 -8.05 11.91
CA LEU A 109 1.74 -8.44 10.83
C LEU A 109 1.74 -9.98 10.68
N THR A 110 1.68 -10.47 9.44
CA THR A 110 1.82 -11.91 9.15
C THR A 110 3.28 -12.28 8.90
N ARG A 111 3.57 -13.59 8.85
CA ARG A 111 4.90 -14.09 8.46
C ARG A 111 5.30 -13.64 7.06
N LEU A 112 4.33 -13.45 6.16
CA LEU A 112 4.57 -12.86 4.85
C LEU A 112 5.03 -11.41 4.99
N GLY A 113 4.36 -10.60 5.82
CA GLY A 113 4.74 -9.21 6.08
C GLY A 113 6.14 -9.07 6.69
N GLU A 114 6.53 -9.99 7.58
CA GLU A 114 7.90 -10.04 8.10
C GLU A 114 8.92 -10.32 6.98
N LYS A 115 8.60 -11.27 6.10
CA LYS A 115 9.45 -11.63 4.95
C LYS A 115 9.59 -10.46 3.96
N GLU A 116 8.50 -9.75 3.68
CA GLU A 116 8.49 -8.57 2.80
C GLU A 116 9.54 -7.56 3.27
N HIS A 117 9.55 -7.19 4.55
CA HIS A 117 10.50 -6.22 5.08
C HIS A 117 11.94 -6.69 5.08
N ARG A 118 12.19 -7.97 5.37
CA ARG A 118 13.53 -8.54 5.23
C ARG A 118 14.03 -8.48 3.79
N MET A 119 13.20 -8.80 2.82
CA MET A 119 13.56 -8.76 1.40
C MET A 119 13.81 -7.34 0.90
N ILE A 120 13.04 -6.34 1.35
CA ILE A 120 13.27 -4.93 0.98
C ILE A 120 14.61 -4.45 1.55
N ALA A 121 14.91 -4.77 2.82
CA ALA A 121 16.19 -4.44 3.45
C ALA A 121 17.37 -5.08 2.71
N GLU A 122 17.25 -6.36 2.34
CA GLU A 122 18.26 -7.08 1.57
C GLU A 122 18.50 -6.43 0.21
N ARG A 123 17.43 -6.07 -0.52
CA ARG A 123 17.51 -5.37 -1.80
C ARG A 123 18.18 -4.01 -1.67
N MET A 124 17.78 -3.20 -0.70
CA MET A 124 18.40 -1.90 -0.43
C MET A 124 19.91 -2.04 -0.19
N TYR A 125 20.32 -2.97 0.68
CA TYR A 125 21.73 -3.23 0.98
C TYR A 125 22.51 -3.71 -0.25
N LYS A 126 21.96 -4.66 -1.01
CA LYS A 126 22.61 -5.21 -2.21
C LYS A 126 22.76 -4.18 -3.33
N THR A 127 21.78 -3.30 -3.48
CA THR A 127 21.78 -2.26 -4.53
C THR A 127 22.71 -1.10 -4.18
N TYR A 128 22.78 -0.71 -2.90
CA TYR A 128 23.55 0.43 -2.43
C TYR A 128 24.57 0.07 -1.32
N PRO A 129 25.41 -0.96 -1.51
CA PRO A 129 26.29 -1.44 -0.44
C PRO A 129 27.31 -0.39 0.02
N GLY A 130 27.64 0.58 -0.85
CA GLY A 130 28.57 1.66 -0.53
C GLY A 130 28.04 2.63 0.54
N VAL A 131 26.72 2.74 0.71
CA VAL A 131 26.10 3.56 1.74
C VAL A 131 26.32 2.98 3.13
N PHE A 132 26.24 1.64 3.25
CA PHE A 132 26.27 0.93 4.54
C PHE A 132 27.67 0.44 4.94
N ARG A 133 28.66 0.43 4.02
CA ARG A 133 30.02 -0.07 4.30
C ARG A 133 31.01 0.96 4.82
N LYS A 134 30.65 2.25 4.84
CA LYS A 134 31.55 3.32 5.31
C LYS A 134 31.44 3.50 6.83
N GLY A 135 32.50 3.18 7.51
CA GLY A 135 33.00 3.60 8.82
C GLY A 135 32.00 3.81 9.94
N SER A 136 31.30 4.82 10.03
CA SER A 136 30.35 5.15 11.10
C SER A 136 28.89 5.02 10.67
N GLY A 137 28.53 3.96 9.96
CA GLY A 137 27.19 3.76 9.43
C GLY A 137 26.07 3.81 10.47
N LEU A 138 25.84 5.00 11.02
CA LEU A 138 24.71 5.25 11.90
C LEU A 138 23.43 5.30 11.08
N VAL A 139 22.41 4.59 11.50
CA VAL A 139 21.10 4.53 10.87
C VAL A 139 20.06 5.02 11.88
N ARG A 140 19.35 6.10 11.56
CA ARG A 140 18.17 6.51 12.34
C ARG A 140 16.96 5.72 11.87
N VAL A 141 16.18 5.26 12.85
CA VAL A 141 15.02 4.40 12.58
C VAL A 141 13.84 4.88 13.40
N GLU A 142 12.77 5.22 12.74
CA GLU A 142 11.56 5.75 13.37
C GLU A 142 10.34 4.94 12.93
N SER A 143 9.46 4.64 13.87
CA SER A 143 8.24 3.90 13.60
C SER A 143 7.01 4.56 14.19
N SER A 144 5.89 4.42 13.50
CA SER A 144 4.58 4.55 14.16
C SER A 144 4.52 3.63 15.38
N THR A 145 3.87 4.09 16.45
CA THR A 145 3.67 3.30 17.69
C THR A 145 2.76 2.09 17.49
N VAL A 146 2.18 1.92 16.31
CA VAL A 146 1.30 0.81 15.98
C VAL A 146 2.12 -0.47 15.80
N HIS A 147 1.78 -1.52 16.54
CA HIS A 147 2.50 -2.80 16.64
C HIS A 147 3.02 -3.34 15.30
N ARG A 148 2.17 -3.41 14.25
CA ARG A 148 2.59 -3.93 12.94
C ARG A 148 3.70 -3.11 12.27
N CYS A 149 3.76 -1.78 12.53
CA CYS A 149 4.84 -0.93 12.02
C CYS A 149 6.14 -1.22 12.76
N GLN A 150 6.08 -1.36 14.09
CA GLN A 150 7.24 -1.70 14.92
C GLN A 150 7.80 -3.09 14.57
N VAL A 151 6.94 -4.09 14.33
CA VAL A 151 7.39 -5.43 13.91
C VAL A 151 7.95 -5.41 12.49
N SER A 152 7.40 -4.60 11.58
CA SER A 152 7.97 -4.38 10.24
C SER A 152 9.37 -3.76 10.34
N MET A 153 9.52 -2.72 11.15
CA MET A 153 10.80 -2.08 11.47
C MET A 153 11.82 -3.09 12.01
N ALA A 154 11.42 -3.88 13.01
CA ALA A 154 12.31 -4.86 13.63
C ALA A 154 12.83 -5.90 12.63
N ASN A 155 11.99 -6.38 11.71
CA ASN A 155 12.39 -7.31 10.65
C ASN A 155 13.34 -6.68 9.64
N PHE A 156 13.09 -5.43 9.24
CA PHE A 156 13.97 -4.68 8.34
C PHE A 156 15.35 -4.44 8.96
N VAL A 157 15.39 -3.92 10.19
CA VAL A 157 16.63 -3.65 10.94
C VAL A 157 17.39 -4.93 11.21
N GLY A 158 16.70 -6.01 11.64
CA GLY A 158 17.31 -7.32 11.87
C GLY A 158 18.00 -7.87 10.63
N GLU A 159 17.43 -7.66 9.45
CA GLU A 159 18.06 -8.08 8.19
C GLU A 159 19.29 -7.22 7.86
N LEU A 160 19.24 -5.90 8.07
CA LEU A 160 20.43 -5.04 7.89
C LEU A 160 21.56 -5.42 8.84
N ILE A 161 21.28 -5.75 10.11
CA ILE A 161 22.26 -6.24 11.07
C ILE A 161 22.89 -7.55 10.58
N ARG A 162 22.07 -8.49 10.07
CA ARG A 162 22.54 -9.75 9.50
C ARG A 162 23.51 -9.54 8.34
N LEU A 163 23.20 -8.56 7.46
CA LEU A 163 24.01 -8.26 6.27
C LEU A 163 25.27 -7.44 6.58
N GLN A 164 25.19 -6.55 7.57
CA GLN A 164 26.26 -5.65 7.99
C GLN A 164 26.27 -5.48 9.52
N PRO A 165 26.91 -6.40 10.26
CA PRO A 165 26.91 -6.38 11.74
C PRO A 165 27.57 -5.16 12.38
N GLY A 166 28.33 -4.37 11.62
CA GLY A 166 28.99 -3.15 12.11
C GLY A 166 28.12 -1.90 12.08
N LEU A 167 26.87 -1.97 11.56
CA LEU A 167 25.94 -0.84 11.60
C LEU A 167 25.50 -0.53 13.03
N GLN A 168 25.36 0.75 13.33
CA GLN A 168 24.77 1.25 14.57
C GLN A 168 23.40 1.84 14.29
N PHE A 169 22.46 1.70 15.23
CA PHE A 169 21.08 2.12 15.06
C PHE A 169 20.62 3.00 16.21
N GLU A 170 20.01 4.13 15.89
CA GLU A 170 19.18 4.95 16.79
C GLU A 170 17.73 4.62 16.45
N ILE A 171 17.02 3.96 17.37
CA ILE A 171 15.65 3.47 17.11
C ILE A 171 14.69 4.16 18.06
N ASP A 172 13.63 4.74 17.50
CA ASP A 172 12.61 5.44 18.28
C ASP A 172 11.19 5.22 17.72
N SER A 173 10.20 5.33 18.64
CA SER A 173 8.78 5.17 18.32
C SER A 173 7.94 5.77 19.45
N ASP A 174 7.54 7.02 19.31
CA ASP A 174 6.83 7.80 20.32
C ASP A 174 5.72 8.71 19.72
N ASP A 175 5.07 9.49 20.58
CA ASP A 175 4.00 10.41 20.18
C ASP A 175 4.53 11.62 19.38
N VAL A 176 5.78 12.02 19.55
CA VAL A 176 6.40 13.10 18.77
C VAL A 176 6.57 12.62 17.34
N ILE A 177 7.10 11.41 17.17
CA ILE A 177 7.23 10.77 15.85
C ILE A 177 5.85 10.58 15.21
N MET A 178 4.84 10.15 15.98
CA MET A 178 3.47 10.02 15.50
C MET A 178 2.90 11.32 14.94
N SER A 179 3.30 12.46 15.45
CA SER A 179 2.79 13.77 15.00
C SER A 179 3.14 14.14 13.57
N TYR A 180 4.17 13.51 12.98
CA TYR A 180 4.56 13.72 11.59
C TYR A 180 4.56 12.46 10.73
N ILE A 181 4.85 11.28 11.28
CA ILE A 181 4.98 10.04 10.51
C ILE A 181 3.62 9.46 10.08
N SER A 182 2.54 9.81 10.77
CA SER A 182 1.21 9.19 10.62
C SER A 182 0.06 10.19 10.49
N ASN A 183 0.30 11.37 9.94
CA ASN A 183 -0.74 12.37 9.72
C ASN A 183 -1.81 11.85 8.76
N GLY A 184 -3.02 11.69 9.28
CA GLY A 184 -4.16 11.16 8.56
C GLY A 184 -5.03 12.24 7.90
N THR A 185 -6.13 11.79 7.33
CA THR A 185 -7.19 12.61 6.75
C THR A 185 -8.02 13.24 7.86
N SER A 186 -8.39 14.52 7.72
CA SER A 186 -9.28 15.21 8.66
C SER A 186 -10.67 14.56 8.76
N LYS A 187 -11.40 14.87 9.82
CA LYS A 187 -12.77 14.38 10.01
C LYS A 187 -13.68 14.93 8.91
N GLU A 188 -13.58 16.22 8.63
CA GLU A 188 -14.36 16.93 7.61
C GLU A 188 -14.14 16.32 6.22
N GLN A 189 -12.89 16.05 5.86
CA GLN A 189 -12.58 15.39 4.59
C GLN A 189 -13.12 13.96 4.52
N LYS A 190 -13.08 13.20 5.63
CA LYS A 190 -13.66 11.85 5.68
C LYS A 190 -15.18 11.90 5.47
N GLU A 191 -15.87 12.85 6.10
CA GLU A 191 -17.32 13.03 5.94
C GLU A 191 -17.67 13.46 4.52
N ALA A 192 -16.97 14.44 3.96
CA ALA A 192 -17.18 14.90 2.58
C ALA A 192 -16.92 13.78 1.55
N SER A 193 -15.85 13.04 1.70
CA SER A 193 -15.54 11.91 0.81
C SER A 193 -16.57 10.77 0.93
N ALA A 194 -17.14 10.55 2.11
CA ALA A 194 -18.17 9.53 2.31
C ALA A 194 -19.43 9.81 1.49
N VAL A 195 -19.81 11.10 1.33
CA VAL A 195 -20.94 11.51 0.47
C VAL A 195 -20.70 11.13 -0.99
N MET A 196 -19.48 11.33 -1.48
CA MET A 196 -19.11 10.97 -2.87
C MET A 196 -19.09 9.45 -3.09
N LEU A 197 -18.71 8.69 -2.09
CA LEU A 197 -18.60 7.23 -2.14
C LEU A 197 -19.94 6.51 -1.93
N GLU A 198 -20.93 7.18 -1.34
CA GLU A 198 -22.20 6.56 -0.97
C GLU A 198 -22.94 5.89 -2.13
N PRO A 199 -23.02 6.49 -3.35
CA PRO A 199 -23.67 5.86 -4.49
C PRO A 199 -23.06 4.51 -4.87
N LEU A 200 -21.73 4.34 -4.70
CA LEU A 200 -21.03 3.11 -5.05
C LEU A 200 -21.41 1.93 -4.15
N LYS A 201 -21.75 2.19 -2.89
CA LYS A 201 -22.23 1.15 -1.95
C LYS A 201 -23.56 0.56 -2.38
N HIS A 202 -24.39 1.35 -3.05
CA HIS A 202 -25.75 0.98 -3.47
C HIS A 202 -25.81 0.39 -4.89
N VAL A 203 -24.66 0.25 -5.56
CA VAL A 203 -24.60 -0.50 -6.83
C VAL A 203 -25.13 -1.91 -6.61
N GLN A 204 -26.15 -2.30 -7.40
CA GLN A 204 -26.76 -3.62 -7.31
C GLN A 204 -25.82 -4.68 -7.90
N THR A 205 -25.75 -5.83 -7.26
CA THR A 205 -24.94 -6.98 -7.66
C THR A 205 -25.77 -8.26 -7.66
N ASP A 206 -25.30 -9.28 -8.36
CA ASP A 206 -26.04 -10.53 -8.52
C ASP A 206 -25.98 -11.45 -7.29
N THR A 207 -26.78 -11.08 -6.27
CA THR A 207 -26.91 -11.89 -5.05
C THR A 207 -27.58 -13.24 -5.31
N VAL A 208 -28.40 -13.37 -6.36
CA VAL A 208 -29.07 -14.62 -6.71
C VAL A 208 -28.05 -15.65 -7.17
N LYS A 209 -27.09 -15.23 -7.99
CA LYS A 209 -26.01 -16.09 -8.47
C LYS A 209 -25.15 -16.61 -7.30
N VAL A 210 -24.78 -15.74 -6.35
CA VAL A 210 -24.00 -16.17 -5.16
C VAL A 210 -24.78 -17.19 -4.33
N MET A 211 -26.07 -16.95 -4.09
CA MET A 211 -26.89 -17.87 -3.33
C MET A 211 -27.07 -19.22 -4.04
N ALA A 212 -27.23 -19.22 -5.37
CA ALA A 212 -27.42 -20.44 -6.15
C ALA A 212 -26.12 -21.25 -6.31
N SER A 213 -24.95 -20.60 -6.31
CA SER A 213 -23.68 -21.33 -6.38
C SER A 213 -23.32 -22.02 -5.06
N LEU A 214 -23.66 -21.42 -3.92
CA LEU A 214 -23.23 -21.92 -2.60
C LEU A 214 -24.26 -22.84 -1.90
N PHE A 215 -25.55 -22.77 -2.27
CA PHE A 215 -26.62 -23.50 -1.61
C PHE A 215 -27.46 -24.30 -2.59
N THR A 216 -27.69 -25.58 -2.28
CA THR A 216 -28.59 -26.48 -3.07
C THR A 216 -30.05 -26.04 -2.97
N ASP A 217 -30.45 -25.40 -1.87
CA ASP A 217 -31.73 -24.74 -1.68
C ASP A 217 -31.53 -23.29 -1.20
N PRO A 218 -31.39 -22.31 -2.17
CA PRO A 218 -31.22 -20.90 -1.84
C PRO A 218 -32.37 -20.31 -1.03
N GLN A 219 -33.60 -20.85 -1.12
CA GLN A 219 -34.73 -20.37 -0.36
C GLN A 219 -34.63 -20.82 1.12
N ALA A 220 -34.31 -22.07 1.37
CA ALA A 220 -34.02 -22.56 2.72
C ALA A 220 -32.82 -21.83 3.35
N ALA A 221 -31.78 -21.52 2.55
CA ALA A 221 -30.60 -20.81 3.03
C ALA A 221 -30.91 -19.40 3.58
N ARG A 222 -32.03 -18.77 3.20
CA ARG A 222 -32.45 -17.43 3.70
C ARG A 222 -32.68 -17.39 5.20
N GLN A 223 -32.92 -18.50 5.86
CA GLN A 223 -32.99 -18.57 7.31
C GLN A 223 -31.64 -18.27 7.98
N PHE A 224 -30.51 -18.52 7.31
CA PHE A 224 -29.14 -18.25 7.75
C PHE A 224 -28.58 -16.98 7.12
N VAL A 225 -28.82 -16.76 5.82
CA VAL A 225 -28.39 -15.58 5.05
C VAL A 225 -29.52 -14.56 5.01
N ARG A 226 -29.66 -13.78 6.09
CA ARG A 226 -30.72 -12.75 6.18
C ARG A 226 -30.52 -11.58 5.23
N ASN A 227 -29.30 -11.29 4.85
CA ASN A 227 -28.92 -10.22 3.94
C ASN A 227 -27.84 -10.73 3.00
N ALA A 228 -28.20 -11.00 1.74
CA ALA A 228 -27.31 -11.57 0.75
C ALA A 228 -26.22 -10.59 0.29
N ASP A 229 -26.51 -9.27 0.23
CA ASP A 229 -25.50 -8.24 -0.06
C ASP A 229 -24.42 -8.20 1.02
N LYS A 230 -24.82 -8.26 2.29
CA LYS A 230 -23.87 -8.34 3.39
C LYS A 230 -23.05 -9.63 3.35
N PHE A 231 -23.68 -10.75 2.99
CA PHE A 231 -23.00 -12.04 2.94
C PHE A 231 -21.90 -12.05 1.86
N GLN A 232 -22.23 -11.65 0.63
CA GLN A 232 -21.23 -11.54 -0.44
C GLN A 232 -20.13 -10.50 -0.14
N THR A 233 -20.48 -9.39 0.53
CA THR A 233 -19.48 -8.41 1.00
C THR A 233 -18.52 -9.03 2.00
N LYS A 234 -19.01 -9.91 2.90
CA LYS A 234 -18.15 -10.59 3.88
C LYS A 234 -17.29 -11.67 3.22
N ILE A 235 -17.76 -12.35 2.18
CA ILE A 235 -16.92 -13.24 1.36
C ILE A 235 -15.80 -12.42 0.70
N TRP A 236 -16.10 -11.23 0.14
CA TRP A 236 -15.09 -10.35 -0.41
C TRP A 236 -14.06 -9.89 0.65
N GLU A 237 -14.50 -9.60 1.90
CA GLU A 237 -13.57 -9.27 3.00
C GLU A 237 -12.63 -10.43 3.36
N VAL A 238 -13.06 -11.68 3.21
CA VAL A 238 -12.19 -12.85 3.34
C VAL A 238 -11.23 -12.94 2.15
N ALA A 239 -11.75 -12.82 0.93
CA ALA A 239 -10.99 -12.91 -0.31
C ALA A 239 -9.83 -11.90 -0.35
N ARG A 240 -10.12 -10.61 -0.09
CA ARG A 240 -9.13 -9.53 -0.19
C ARG A 240 -7.94 -9.68 0.76
N ILE A 241 -8.08 -10.41 1.85
CA ILE A 241 -7.03 -10.58 2.86
C ILE A 241 -6.35 -11.95 2.79
N ALA A 242 -6.90 -12.90 2.07
CA ALA A 242 -6.43 -14.27 2.04
C ALA A 242 -4.95 -14.37 1.64
N ARG A 243 -4.58 -13.74 0.52
CA ARG A 243 -3.20 -13.76 0.01
C ARG A 243 -2.21 -13.11 0.98
N SER A 244 -2.59 -12.01 1.64
CA SER A 244 -1.74 -11.35 2.65
C SER A 244 -1.58 -12.14 3.95
N SER A 245 -2.48 -13.08 4.20
CA SER A 245 -2.36 -14.07 5.27
C SER A 245 -1.29 -15.13 4.99
N GLY A 246 -0.81 -15.21 3.74
CA GLY A 246 0.20 -16.17 3.33
C GLY A 246 -0.35 -17.56 3.03
N VAL A 247 -1.67 -17.68 2.85
CA VAL A 247 -2.33 -18.93 2.45
C VAL A 247 -2.66 -18.92 0.95
N GLU A 248 -2.51 -20.07 0.32
CA GLU A 248 -2.85 -20.25 -1.09
C GLU A 248 -4.33 -20.68 -1.20
N THR A 249 -5.21 -19.70 -1.38
CA THR A 249 -6.64 -19.89 -1.61
C THR A 249 -7.09 -19.00 -2.76
N ASN A 250 -8.26 -19.31 -3.33
CA ASN A 250 -8.87 -18.49 -4.39
C ASN A 250 -10.32 -18.16 -4.02
N VAL A 251 -10.52 -17.50 -2.89
CA VAL A 251 -11.86 -17.14 -2.40
C VAL A 251 -12.62 -16.24 -3.39
N TYR A 252 -11.93 -15.47 -4.22
CA TYR A 252 -12.57 -14.64 -5.26
C TYR A 252 -13.37 -15.43 -6.28
N ARG A 253 -13.03 -16.71 -6.54
CA ARG A 253 -13.78 -17.56 -7.49
C ARG A 253 -15.25 -17.80 -7.11
N HIS A 254 -15.56 -17.63 -5.81
CA HIS A 254 -16.93 -17.77 -5.28
C HIS A 254 -17.77 -16.50 -5.42
N LEU A 255 -17.20 -15.44 -5.97
CA LEU A 255 -17.86 -14.15 -6.17
C LEU A 255 -18.08 -13.85 -7.66
N PRO A 256 -19.26 -13.36 -8.05
CA PRO A 256 -19.48 -12.82 -9.39
C PRO A 256 -18.59 -11.62 -9.67
N GLU A 257 -18.25 -11.40 -10.94
CA GLU A 257 -17.39 -10.30 -11.39
C GLU A 257 -17.93 -8.91 -10.98
N ASP A 258 -19.24 -8.72 -10.96
CA ASP A 258 -19.88 -7.47 -10.58
C ASP A 258 -19.67 -7.15 -9.09
N VAL A 259 -19.65 -8.16 -8.21
CA VAL A 259 -19.32 -8.01 -6.80
C VAL A 259 -17.85 -7.62 -6.62
N ILE A 260 -16.96 -8.31 -7.34
CA ILE A 260 -15.51 -8.05 -7.30
C ILE A 260 -15.24 -6.62 -7.77
N TYR A 261 -15.82 -6.23 -8.91
CA TYR A 261 -15.66 -4.89 -9.48
C TYR A 261 -16.21 -3.79 -8.56
N LYS A 262 -17.43 -3.96 -8.03
CA LYS A 262 -18.06 -3.01 -7.10
C LYS A 262 -17.14 -2.65 -5.94
N TRP A 263 -16.62 -3.65 -5.27
CA TRP A 263 -15.82 -3.44 -4.06
C TRP A 263 -14.38 -3.00 -4.37
N TRP A 264 -13.84 -3.40 -5.52
CA TRP A 264 -12.60 -2.85 -6.03
C TRP A 264 -12.76 -1.35 -6.34
N ASP A 265 -13.76 -0.95 -7.13
CA ASP A 265 -13.98 0.45 -7.53
C ASP A 265 -14.23 1.34 -6.29
N TYR A 266 -15.07 0.86 -5.36
CA TYR A 266 -15.28 1.53 -4.09
C TYR A 266 -13.97 1.74 -3.31
N SER A 267 -13.20 0.68 -3.08
CA SER A 267 -11.99 0.72 -2.27
C SER A 267 -10.88 1.53 -2.93
N ASN A 268 -10.75 1.42 -4.26
CA ASN A 268 -9.77 2.15 -5.06
C ASN A 268 -10.02 3.66 -4.99
N ARG A 269 -11.28 4.10 -5.20
CA ARG A 269 -11.66 5.51 -5.08
C ARG A 269 -11.57 6.01 -3.65
N GLU A 270 -12.06 5.25 -2.66
CA GLU A 270 -11.98 5.62 -1.25
C GLU A 270 -10.53 5.90 -0.83
N LEU A 271 -9.62 5.01 -1.20
CA LEU A 271 -8.22 5.12 -0.84
C LEU A 271 -7.60 6.37 -1.45
N TYR A 272 -7.81 6.58 -2.77
CA TYR A 272 -7.21 7.71 -3.46
C TYR A 272 -7.80 9.06 -3.05
N ILE A 273 -9.12 9.18 -2.97
CA ILE A 273 -9.78 10.45 -2.64
C ILE A 273 -9.46 10.93 -1.22
N ARG A 274 -9.22 9.98 -0.30
CA ARG A 274 -8.87 10.30 1.08
C ARG A 274 -7.40 10.53 1.31
N HIS A 275 -6.53 9.90 0.54
CA HIS A 275 -5.11 9.83 0.87
C HIS A 275 -4.19 10.26 -0.27
N GLY A 276 -4.65 10.23 -1.50
CA GLY A 276 -3.90 10.63 -2.68
C GLY A 276 -4.01 12.12 -3.01
N ASN A 277 -3.41 12.49 -4.14
CA ASN A 277 -3.46 13.84 -4.70
C ASN A 277 -4.74 14.03 -5.53
N SER A 278 -5.92 13.92 -4.89
CA SER A 278 -7.18 14.11 -5.62
C SER A 278 -7.44 15.57 -5.98
N VAL A 279 -8.23 15.80 -7.01
CA VAL A 279 -8.67 17.16 -7.38
C VAL A 279 -9.50 17.76 -6.25
N GLU A 280 -10.33 16.95 -5.59
CA GLU A 280 -11.30 17.37 -4.60
C GLU A 280 -10.67 17.73 -3.24
N PHE A 281 -9.73 16.91 -2.76
CA PHE A 281 -9.18 17.04 -1.40
C PHE A 281 -7.65 17.05 -1.33
N GLY A 282 -6.97 16.89 -2.47
CA GLY A 282 -5.52 16.74 -2.50
C GLY A 282 -4.78 17.91 -1.88
N LYS A 283 -5.26 19.15 -2.06
CA LYS A 283 -4.63 20.35 -1.48
C LYS A 283 -4.54 20.26 0.05
N GLU A 284 -5.64 19.91 0.71
CA GLU A 284 -5.67 19.74 2.18
C GLU A 284 -4.81 18.55 2.61
N ARG A 285 -4.90 17.45 1.87
CA ARG A 285 -4.11 16.25 2.15
C ARG A 285 -2.60 16.51 2.05
N MET A 286 -2.16 17.27 1.03
CA MET A 286 -0.75 17.64 0.88
C MET A 286 -0.30 18.53 2.03
N LYS A 287 -1.10 19.53 2.43
CA LYS A 287 -0.81 20.37 3.60
C LYS A 287 -0.61 19.55 4.88
N ASN A 288 -1.45 18.56 5.12
CA ASN A 288 -1.33 17.67 6.28
C ASN A 288 -0.06 16.77 6.22
N THR A 289 0.60 16.70 5.07
CA THR A 289 1.83 15.91 4.86
C THR A 289 3.10 16.74 5.07
N GLU A 290 3.00 18.07 5.09
CA GLU A 290 4.15 18.99 5.26
C GLU A 290 5.05 18.64 6.47
N PRO A 291 4.54 18.26 7.65
CA PRO A 291 5.40 17.88 8.76
C PRO A 291 6.34 16.72 8.44
N LEU A 292 5.83 15.69 7.74
CA LEU A 292 6.64 14.55 7.29
C LEU A 292 7.69 14.98 6.25
N VAL A 293 7.29 15.79 5.28
CA VAL A 293 8.19 16.30 4.23
C VAL A 293 9.29 17.16 4.86
N ASN A 294 8.95 18.05 5.80
CA ASN A 294 9.91 18.90 6.48
C ASN A 294 10.91 18.09 7.30
N ASP A 295 10.46 17.05 8.01
CA ASP A 295 11.35 16.14 8.75
C ASP A 295 12.31 15.38 7.81
N ILE A 296 11.80 14.87 6.68
CA ILE A 296 12.64 14.19 5.67
C ILE A 296 13.71 15.15 5.12
N VAL A 297 13.33 16.39 4.77
CA VAL A 297 14.27 17.40 4.24
C VAL A 297 15.32 17.76 5.29
N ALA A 298 14.91 18.07 6.51
CA ALA A 298 15.83 18.47 7.59
C ALA A 298 16.86 17.36 7.91
N LYS A 299 16.39 16.10 8.02
CA LYS A 299 17.27 14.95 8.28
C LYS A 299 18.20 14.64 7.12
N ALA A 300 17.74 14.81 5.88
CA ALA A 300 18.58 14.65 4.72
C ALA A 300 19.69 15.72 4.67
N ASP A 301 19.36 16.98 4.90
CA ASP A 301 20.35 18.07 4.93
C ASP A 301 21.39 17.86 6.06
N GLU A 302 20.95 17.44 7.26
CA GLU A 302 21.84 17.10 8.38
C GLU A 302 22.78 15.93 8.01
N ALA A 303 22.24 14.86 7.46
CA ALA A 303 23.02 13.68 7.06
C ALA A 303 24.04 14.02 5.96
N LEU A 304 23.63 14.85 5.00
CA LEU A 304 24.48 15.30 3.91
C LEU A 304 25.59 16.24 4.39
N ALA A 305 25.31 17.11 5.38
CA ALA A 305 26.29 18.04 5.94
C ALA A 305 27.28 17.33 6.86
N SER A 306 26.80 16.49 7.77
CA SER A 306 27.64 15.83 8.77
C SER A 306 28.41 14.61 8.21
N GLY A 307 27.80 13.87 7.28
CA GLY A 307 28.31 12.59 6.79
C GLY A 307 28.26 11.45 7.83
N HIS A 308 27.56 11.66 8.97
CA HIS A 308 27.45 10.66 10.04
C HIS A 308 26.43 9.58 9.77
N TYR A 309 25.32 9.93 9.09
CA TYR A 309 24.23 9.02 8.87
C TYR A 309 24.31 8.32 7.52
N ALA A 310 24.15 7.00 7.53
CA ALA A 310 24.02 6.18 6.32
C ALA A 310 22.61 6.21 5.79
N ALA A 311 21.60 6.12 6.68
CA ALA A 311 20.21 6.15 6.29
C ALA A 311 19.31 6.69 7.41
N ASP A 312 18.14 7.19 6.99
CA ASP A 312 16.96 7.44 7.81
C ASP A 312 15.83 6.51 7.33
N LEU A 313 15.36 5.64 8.23
CA LEU A 313 14.35 4.63 7.93
C LEU A 313 13.07 4.91 8.71
N LYS A 314 11.97 5.19 8.01
CA LYS A 314 10.66 5.43 8.59
C LYS A 314 9.69 4.30 8.28
N PHE A 315 8.92 3.86 9.30
CA PHE A 315 7.94 2.78 9.19
C PHE A 315 6.56 3.25 9.63
N GLY A 316 5.60 3.27 8.69
CA GLY A 316 4.28 3.81 8.92
C GLY A 316 3.18 3.08 8.13
N HIS A 317 2.32 3.86 7.49
CA HIS A 317 1.06 3.41 6.92
C HIS A 317 0.94 3.78 5.43
N ASP A 318 -0.12 3.28 4.78
CA ASP A 318 -0.47 3.59 3.38
C ASP A 318 -0.82 5.06 3.16
N TYR A 319 -1.61 5.66 4.05
CA TYR A 319 -2.09 7.03 3.87
C TYR A 319 -0.98 8.11 3.90
N PRO A 320 0.10 8.03 4.72
CA PRO A 320 1.19 9.00 4.62
C PRO A 320 2.05 8.81 3.37
N ILE A 321 2.34 7.56 2.97
CA ILE A 321 3.17 7.34 1.78
C ILE A 321 2.44 7.74 0.50
N MET A 322 1.12 7.53 0.41
CA MET A 322 0.30 8.01 -0.71
C MET A 322 0.33 9.54 -0.80
N ALA A 323 0.20 10.22 0.33
CA ALA A 323 0.29 11.66 0.38
C ALA A 323 1.71 12.16 0.05
N LEU A 324 2.75 11.47 0.50
CA LEU A 324 4.14 11.81 0.22
C LEU A 324 4.48 11.72 -1.27
N VAL A 325 4.07 10.64 -1.96
CA VAL A 325 4.29 10.52 -3.41
C VAL A 325 3.45 11.53 -4.20
N GLY A 326 2.25 11.88 -3.72
CA GLY A 326 1.42 12.96 -4.26
C GLY A 326 2.05 14.34 -4.05
N TYR A 327 2.61 14.61 -2.88
CA TYR A 327 3.31 15.85 -2.56
C TYR A 327 4.52 16.06 -3.48
N LEU A 328 5.30 15.01 -3.69
CA LEU A 328 6.44 15.01 -4.60
C LEU A 328 6.05 14.91 -6.08
N HIS A 329 4.78 14.72 -6.39
CA HIS A 329 4.23 14.52 -7.74
C HIS A 329 5.02 13.48 -8.55
N LEU A 330 5.25 12.32 -7.94
CA LEU A 330 6.00 11.24 -8.59
C LEU A 330 5.18 10.59 -9.70
N SER A 331 5.77 10.49 -10.89
CA SER A 331 5.11 9.96 -12.10
C SER A 331 4.57 8.55 -11.90
N GLY A 332 3.33 8.31 -12.33
CA GLY A 332 2.62 7.03 -12.28
C GLY A 332 2.07 6.65 -10.91
N VAL A 333 2.23 7.52 -9.87
CA VAL A 333 1.72 7.24 -8.52
C VAL A 333 1.24 8.49 -7.76
N GLY A 334 1.69 9.68 -8.15
CA GLY A 334 1.40 10.95 -7.46
C GLY A 334 0.60 11.95 -8.29
N GLU A 335 0.01 11.55 -9.43
CA GLU A 335 -0.76 12.41 -10.31
C GLU A 335 -1.96 13.04 -9.59
N ARG A 336 -2.41 14.18 -10.09
CA ARG A 336 -3.63 14.82 -9.61
C ARG A 336 -4.84 14.31 -10.39
N LEU A 337 -5.68 13.46 -9.75
CA LEU A 337 -6.82 12.80 -10.39
C LEU A 337 -8.13 13.24 -9.77
N SER A 338 -9.15 13.42 -10.61
CA SER A 338 -10.54 13.58 -10.18
C SER A 338 -11.14 12.22 -9.78
N PHE A 339 -12.24 12.27 -9.01
CA PHE A 339 -12.97 11.06 -8.60
C PHE A 339 -13.28 10.11 -9.76
N ASP A 340 -13.64 10.66 -10.93
CA ASP A 340 -14.01 9.87 -12.10
C ASP A 340 -12.79 9.29 -12.85
N GLU A 341 -11.62 9.92 -12.75
CA GLU A 341 -10.39 9.45 -13.38
C GLU A 341 -9.69 8.34 -12.61
N ILE A 342 -9.94 8.24 -11.29
CA ILE A 342 -9.23 7.28 -10.43
C ILE A 342 -9.25 5.85 -10.97
N PRO A 343 -10.39 5.24 -11.34
CA PRO A 343 -10.40 3.83 -11.75
C PRO A 343 -9.66 3.54 -13.05
N GLN A 344 -9.45 4.55 -13.89
CA GLN A 344 -8.74 4.40 -15.17
C GLN A 344 -7.23 4.63 -15.05
N LYS A 345 -6.82 5.51 -14.13
CA LYS A 345 -5.43 5.97 -14.04
C LYS A 345 -4.70 5.48 -12.80
N TRP A 346 -5.44 5.08 -11.76
CA TRP A 346 -4.87 4.59 -10.51
C TRP A 346 -5.56 3.29 -10.10
N ASN A 347 -5.29 2.22 -10.82
CA ASN A 347 -5.92 0.92 -10.65
C ASN A 347 -4.92 -0.23 -10.47
N ASP A 348 -3.64 0.08 -10.41
CA ASP A 348 -2.59 -0.91 -10.22
C ASP A 348 -2.41 -1.19 -8.71
N PRO A 349 -2.65 -2.40 -8.21
CA PRO A 349 -2.37 -2.77 -6.83
C PRO A 349 -0.90 -2.59 -6.46
N MET A 350 -0.02 -2.47 -7.46
CA MET A 350 1.39 -2.11 -7.24
C MET A 350 1.58 -0.66 -6.81
N ASN A 351 0.54 0.19 -6.90
CA ASN A 351 0.62 1.57 -6.45
C ASN A 351 0.71 1.66 -4.92
N ILE A 352 -0.04 0.82 -4.19
CA ILE A 352 -0.04 0.84 -2.72
C ILE A 352 -0.22 -0.55 -2.09
N PRO A 353 0.51 -1.60 -2.49
CA PRO A 353 0.47 -2.89 -1.81
C PRO A 353 0.95 -2.77 -0.35
N PHE A 354 0.83 -3.84 0.44
CA PHE A 354 1.55 -3.94 1.70
C PHE A 354 3.05 -3.74 1.47
N ALA A 355 3.77 -3.26 2.48
CA ALA A 355 5.19 -2.96 2.43
C ALA A 355 5.62 -1.95 1.34
N SER A 356 4.67 -1.20 0.73
CA SER A 356 5.01 -0.10 -0.20
C SER A 356 6.03 0.81 0.43
N ASN A 357 7.03 1.21 -0.37
CA ASN A 357 8.11 2.03 0.14
C ASN A 357 8.61 3.04 -0.88
N LEU A 358 9.00 4.20 -0.37
CA LEU A 358 9.71 5.24 -1.10
C LEU A 358 11.13 5.32 -0.57
N GLN A 359 12.11 5.28 -1.46
CA GLN A 359 13.52 5.47 -1.17
C GLN A 359 14.01 6.69 -1.94
N MET A 360 14.60 7.65 -1.25
CA MET A 360 15.34 8.78 -1.80
C MET A 360 16.82 8.48 -1.65
N ILE A 361 17.52 8.27 -2.75
CA ILE A 361 18.94 7.90 -2.74
C ILE A 361 19.77 9.11 -3.14
N PHE A 362 20.64 9.56 -2.25
CA PHE A 362 21.45 10.75 -2.41
C PHE A 362 22.88 10.42 -2.85
N TYR A 363 23.39 11.22 -3.77
CA TYR A 363 24.68 11.00 -4.41
C TYR A 363 25.55 12.26 -4.29
N LYS A 364 26.83 12.07 -4.01
CA LYS A 364 27.87 13.14 -4.02
C LYS A 364 29.01 12.79 -4.98
N SER A 365 29.67 13.83 -5.47
CA SER A 365 30.88 13.76 -6.28
C SER A 365 31.97 14.67 -5.73
N HIS A 366 33.22 14.23 -5.76
CA HIS A 366 34.35 15.12 -5.45
C HIS A 366 34.62 16.20 -6.53
N LYS A 367 33.95 16.07 -7.70
CA LYS A 367 34.14 16.97 -8.86
C LYS A 367 33.01 18.01 -9.00
N SER A 368 31.98 17.93 -8.18
CA SER A 368 30.85 18.85 -8.21
C SER A 368 30.37 19.11 -6.78
N PRO A 369 29.99 20.34 -6.44
CA PRO A 369 29.36 20.67 -5.17
C PRO A 369 27.89 20.19 -5.11
N ASP A 370 27.28 19.90 -6.27
CA ASP A 370 25.89 19.52 -6.35
C ASP A 370 25.67 18.13 -5.71
N VAL A 371 24.65 18.03 -4.86
CA VAL A 371 24.11 16.76 -4.38
C VAL A 371 23.01 16.33 -5.34
N LEU A 372 23.06 15.10 -5.81
CA LEU A 372 22.00 14.53 -6.64
C LEU A 372 21.12 13.58 -5.81
N VAL A 373 19.84 13.54 -6.12
CA VAL A 373 18.87 12.60 -5.54
C VAL A 373 18.08 11.90 -6.64
N LYS A 374 17.75 10.63 -6.44
CA LYS A 374 16.75 9.91 -7.24
C LYS A 374 15.70 9.24 -6.35
N PHE A 375 14.54 9.00 -6.91
CA PHE A 375 13.39 8.44 -6.22
C PHE A 375 13.12 7.02 -6.72
N VAL A 376 13.00 6.07 -5.79
CA VAL A 376 12.60 4.70 -6.08
C VAL A 376 11.35 4.39 -5.28
N TYR A 377 10.27 4.07 -5.95
CA TYR A 377 8.99 3.69 -5.34
C TYR A 377 8.60 2.28 -5.78
N ASN A 378 8.44 1.38 -4.82
CA ASN A 378 8.11 -0.03 -5.06
C ASN A 378 8.99 -0.65 -6.15
N ASP A 379 10.32 -0.61 -5.96
CA ASP A 379 11.35 -1.13 -6.87
C ASP A 379 11.43 -0.46 -8.27
N LYS A 380 10.66 0.62 -8.51
CA LYS A 380 10.71 1.38 -9.77
C LYS A 380 11.28 2.78 -9.55
N GLU A 381 12.22 3.18 -10.39
CA GLU A 381 12.68 4.58 -10.44
C GLU A 381 11.53 5.47 -10.93
N ARG A 382 11.34 6.61 -10.25
CA ARG A 382 10.27 7.57 -10.54
C ARG A 382 10.85 8.95 -10.78
N THR A 383 10.21 9.69 -11.69
CA THR A 383 10.50 11.08 -11.95
C THR A 383 9.50 11.98 -11.24
N ILE A 384 9.88 13.23 -10.98
CA ILE A 384 8.96 14.28 -10.55
C ILE A 384 8.35 14.89 -11.81
N ALA A 385 7.01 14.90 -11.93
CA ALA A 385 6.33 15.27 -13.17
C ALA A 385 6.57 16.73 -13.57
N ASP A 386 6.64 17.64 -12.60
CA ASP A 386 6.73 19.09 -12.82
C ASP A 386 8.15 19.65 -12.59
N LEU A 387 9.17 18.79 -12.52
CA LEU A 387 10.55 19.21 -12.31
C LEU A 387 11.47 18.58 -13.36
N GLU A 388 12.30 19.38 -14.00
CA GLU A 388 13.30 18.87 -14.94
C GLU A 388 14.44 18.17 -14.21
N ALA A 389 14.76 16.95 -14.65
CA ALA A 389 15.87 16.20 -14.10
C ALA A 389 17.21 16.77 -14.58
N ALA A 390 18.19 16.84 -13.69
CA ALA A 390 19.54 17.25 -14.03
C ALA A 390 20.23 16.23 -14.97
N SER A 391 19.90 14.94 -14.84
CA SER A 391 20.42 13.87 -15.70
C SER A 391 19.59 12.60 -15.53
N GLY A 392 18.84 12.20 -16.56
CA GLY A 392 18.01 10.99 -16.54
C GLY A 392 16.97 11.00 -15.42
N VAL A 393 17.18 10.22 -14.36
CA VAL A 393 16.29 10.14 -13.19
C VAL A 393 16.87 10.88 -11.95
N TYR A 394 17.96 11.62 -12.14
CA TYR A 394 18.69 12.32 -11.08
C TYR A 394 18.35 13.80 -11.06
N TYR A 395 17.99 14.33 -9.90
CA TYR A 395 17.67 15.73 -9.64
C TYR A 395 18.74 16.34 -8.76
N LYS A 396 19.03 17.64 -8.91
CA LYS A 396 19.77 18.38 -7.89
C LYS A 396 18.90 18.49 -6.65
N TRP A 397 19.48 18.21 -5.49
CA TRP A 397 18.73 18.28 -4.23
C TRP A 397 18.20 19.68 -3.95
N GLU A 398 18.96 20.72 -4.28
CA GLU A 398 18.51 22.11 -4.15
C GLU A 398 17.26 22.40 -5.00
N ASP A 399 17.18 21.87 -6.24
CA ASP A 399 16.02 22.06 -7.09
C ASP A 399 14.79 21.34 -6.53
N VAL A 400 14.99 20.14 -5.93
CA VAL A 400 13.92 19.40 -5.25
C VAL A 400 13.44 20.17 -4.01
N LYS A 401 14.33 20.75 -3.20
CA LYS A 401 13.94 21.56 -2.04
C LYS A 401 13.14 22.79 -2.47
N LYS A 402 13.58 23.48 -3.51
CA LYS A 402 12.84 24.62 -4.07
C LYS A 402 11.45 24.21 -4.56
N PHE A 403 11.35 23.10 -5.27
CA PHE A 403 10.07 22.53 -5.70
C PHE A 403 9.15 22.21 -4.52
N ILE A 404 9.69 21.67 -3.43
CA ILE A 404 8.95 21.40 -2.19
C ILE A 404 8.45 22.72 -1.56
N ASP A 405 9.30 23.74 -1.46
CA ASP A 405 8.94 25.03 -0.86
C ASP A 405 7.89 25.80 -1.65
N GLU A 406 7.88 25.69 -2.97
CA GLU A 406 6.86 26.30 -3.84
C GLU A 406 5.46 25.64 -3.71
N ARG A 407 5.38 24.49 -3.06
CA ARG A 407 4.12 23.72 -2.85
C ARG A 407 3.53 23.87 -1.44
N LYS A 408 4.23 24.53 -0.52
CA LYS A 408 3.73 24.90 0.81
C LYS A 408 2.75 26.07 0.68
#